data_b52dc1722ac9abe6a7c5b919a1da2926
#
_entry.id   b52dc1722ac9abe6a7c5b919a1da2926
#
_cell.length_a   1.000
_cell.length_b   1.000
_cell.length_c   1.000
_cell.angle_alpha   90.00
_cell.angle_beta   90.00
_cell.angle_gamma   90.00
#
_symmetry.space_group_name_H-M   'P 1'
#
loop_
_entity.id
_entity.type
_entity.pdbx_description
1 polymer ?
#
loop_
_entity_poly.entity_id
_entity_poly.type
_entity_poly.pdbx_seq_one_letter_code
_entity_poly.pdbx_strand_id
1 'polypeptide(L)'
;MTNATHETGADTVEYIGVDMAKARFEWGVHGARSTRGASNDPAGFEALLADLRERRVGLIVIEATGGLEHALASVLLQLGLPVAVVNPRAAREFARSMGHLAKTDAIDALALAHYAHTLAHKANQAGVLFSPVPAHLEALQAMVLRRKQLMDMRTAETNRRGGPMRVLRKSIDAVIKTLNKQIDALDKDIGAHLEQHFKELDKRFEDIKGIGPNTCAAVVAFMPELGQIKGGRAAKLVGLAPLNNDSGTLRGKRSTWGGRSIVRSALYMATLSAVRFNPVIKVFYLRLLAAGKPKKVALTACSHKLLRILNAMARSGQAWNPEIHGFTA
;
A
#
# COMPACT_ATOMS: atom_id res chain seq x y z
N MET A 1 -31.72 43.68 -6.30
CA MET A 1 -31.62 42.56 -7.29
C MET A 1 -30.37 42.80 -8.10
N THR A 2 -29.26 42.21 -7.68
CA THR A 2 -27.99 42.28 -8.38
C THR A 2 -27.72 40.92 -8.97
N ASN A 3 -27.84 40.82 -10.29
CA ASN A 3 -27.46 39.68 -11.10
C ASN A 3 -25.94 39.45 -10.93
N ALA A 4 -25.55 38.39 -10.23
CA ALA A 4 -24.21 37.87 -10.33
C ALA A 4 -24.09 37.13 -11.66
N THR A 5 -23.55 37.78 -12.66
CA THR A 5 -23.08 37.16 -13.90
C THR A 5 -21.96 36.17 -13.54
N HIS A 6 -22.23 34.90 -13.75
CA HIS A 6 -21.19 33.86 -13.78
C HIS A 6 -20.25 34.18 -14.95
N GLU A 7 -19.11 34.76 -14.64
CA GLU A 7 -17.97 34.78 -15.56
C GLU A 7 -17.50 33.34 -15.75
N THR A 8 -17.88 32.71 -16.84
CA THR A 8 -17.28 31.50 -17.38
C THR A 8 -15.97 31.93 -18.06
N GLY A 9 -14.92 32.08 -17.22
CA GLY A 9 -13.59 32.45 -17.71
C GLY A 9 -12.74 31.22 -17.93
N ALA A 10 -12.16 31.08 -19.11
CA ALA A 10 -11.22 30.08 -19.56
C ALA A 10 -9.90 30.00 -18.74
N ASP A 11 -9.82 30.66 -17.61
CA ASP A 11 -8.61 30.81 -16.77
C ASP A 11 -8.72 30.08 -15.40
N THR A 12 -9.87 29.48 -15.10
CA THR A 12 -10.09 28.83 -13.79
C THR A 12 -9.52 27.42 -13.79
N VAL A 13 -8.60 27.12 -12.86
CA VAL A 13 -8.05 25.77 -12.66
C VAL A 13 -9.12 24.86 -12.06
N GLU A 14 -9.40 23.75 -12.72
CA GLU A 14 -10.41 22.77 -12.32
C GLU A 14 -9.81 21.51 -11.72
N TYR A 15 -10.53 20.90 -10.79
CA TYR A 15 -10.14 19.70 -10.07
C TYR A 15 -11.15 18.60 -10.29
N ILE A 16 -10.66 17.42 -10.67
CA ILE A 16 -11.49 16.32 -11.16
C ILE A 16 -11.40 15.15 -10.18
N GLY A 17 -12.54 14.54 -9.87
CA GLY A 17 -12.62 13.28 -9.14
C GLY A 17 -13.17 12.19 -10.03
N VAL A 18 -12.55 11.00 -9.97
CA VAL A 18 -12.98 9.85 -10.76
C VAL A 18 -13.20 8.66 -9.83
N ASP A 19 -14.41 8.14 -9.82
CA ASP A 19 -14.76 6.89 -9.16
C ASP A 19 -14.81 5.75 -10.17
N MET A 20 -14.00 4.69 -9.93
CA MET A 20 -13.78 3.61 -10.88
C MET A 20 -14.52 2.34 -10.46
N ALA A 21 -15.26 1.73 -11.40
CA ALA A 21 -15.78 0.38 -11.26
C ALA A 21 -15.37 -0.51 -12.44
N LYS A 22 -15.66 -1.81 -12.36
CA LYS A 22 -15.23 -2.79 -13.37
C LYS A 22 -15.77 -2.48 -14.77
N ALA A 23 -17.05 -2.11 -14.87
CA ALA A 23 -17.71 -1.91 -16.16
C ALA A 23 -17.77 -0.45 -16.61
N ARG A 24 -17.73 0.48 -15.68
CA ARG A 24 -17.89 1.91 -15.93
C ARG A 24 -17.17 2.74 -14.88
N PHE A 25 -16.98 4.02 -15.16
CA PHE A 25 -16.53 4.99 -14.17
C PHE A 25 -17.35 6.28 -14.27
N GLU A 26 -17.34 7.04 -13.17
CA GLU A 26 -17.95 8.35 -13.09
C GLU A 26 -16.92 9.42 -12.76
N TRP A 27 -17.07 10.62 -13.33
CA TRP A 27 -16.23 11.75 -12.97
C TRP A 27 -17.04 13.00 -12.69
N GLY A 28 -16.53 13.79 -11.79
CA GLY A 28 -17.11 15.07 -11.41
C GLY A 28 -16.04 16.16 -11.35
N VAL A 29 -16.47 17.39 -11.51
CA VAL A 29 -15.65 18.60 -11.36
C VAL A 29 -15.94 19.22 -10.00
N HIS A 30 -14.94 19.73 -9.31
CA HIS A 30 -15.12 20.42 -8.04
C HIS A 30 -16.04 21.64 -8.20
N GLY A 31 -17.06 21.73 -7.35
CA GLY A 31 -18.07 22.79 -7.43
C GLY A 31 -19.24 22.50 -8.38
N ALA A 32 -19.16 21.46 -9.22
CA ALA A 32 -20.29 21.04 -10.04
C ALA A 32 -21.36 20.32 -9.21
N ARG A 33 -22.59 20.28 -9.75
CA ARG A 33 -23.75 19.59 -9.12
C ARG A 33 -24.05 18.23 -9.74
N SER A 34 -23.45 17.92 -10.89
CA SER A 34 -23.69 16.69 -11.64
C SER A 34 -22.37 16.04 -12.02
N THR A 35 -22.42 14.75 -12.25
CA THR A 35 -21.33 13.92 -12.75
C THR A 35 -21.62 13.47 -14.17
N ARG A 36 -20.60 12.96 -14.84
CA ARG A 36 -20.67 12.26 -16.12
C ARG A 36 -20.11 10.85 -15.92
N GLY A 37 -20.49 9.93 -16.78
CA GLY A 37 -20.03 8.54 -16.68
C GLY A 37 -19.82 7.94 -18.05
N ALA A 38 -18.85 7.00 -18.12
CA ALA A 38 -18.53 6.26 -19.33
C ALA A 38 -18.17 4.81 -19.00
N SER A 39 -18.01 3.97 -20.02
CA SER A 39 -17.51 2.62 -19.90
C SER A 39 -16.02 2.59 -19.51
N ASN A 40 -15.61 1.60 -18.72
CA ASN A 40 -14.21 1.42 -18.35
C ASN A 40 -13.45 0.67 -19.45
N ASP A 41 -13.29 1.35 -20.58
CA ASP A 41 -12.61 0.88 -21.79
C ASP A 41 -12.01 2.09 -22.56
N PRO A 42 -11.25 1.88 -23.64
CA PRO A 42 -10.64 2.97 -24.41
C PRO A 42 -11.64 4.00 -24.93
N ALA A 43 -12.87 3.60 -25.31
CA ALA A 43 -13.90 4.54 -25.78
C ALA A 43 -14.39 5.45 -24.66
N GLY A 44 -14.60 4.90 -23.46
CA GLY A 44 -14.94 5.70 -22.29
C GLY A 44 -13.81 6.64 -21.86
N PHE A 45 -12.55 6.23 -21.99
CA PHE A 45 -11.40 7.12 -21.73
C PHE A 45 -11.39 8.32 -22.68
N GLU A 46 -11.67 8.10 -23.97
CA GLU A 46 -11.80 9.20 -24.94
C GLU A 46 -12.93 10.16 -24.59
N ALA A 47 -14.06 9.66 -24.08
CA ALA A 47 -15.16 10.52 -23.62
C ALA A 47 -14.74 11.45 -22.46
N LEU A 48 -13.99 10.94 -21.50
CA LEU A 48 -13.41 11.78 -20.45
C LEU A 48 -12.40 12.77 -21.02
N LEU A 49 -11.50 12.31 -21.89
CA LEU A 49 -10.48 13.18 -22.50
C LEU A 49 -11.10 14.31 -23.33
N ALA A 50 -12.19 14.05 -24.05
CA ALA A 50 -12.94 15.07 -24.77
C ALA A 50 -13.48 16.16 -23.83
N ASP A 51 -13.98 15.77 -22.65
CA ASP A 51 -14.44 16.72 -21.63
C ASP A 51 -13.28 17.50 -21.01
N LEU A 52 -12.10 16.90 -20.87
CA LEU A 52 -10.95 17.55 -20.25
C LEU A 52 -10.16 18.48 -21.19
N ARG A 53 -10.29 18.32 -22.53
CA ARG A 53 -9.54 19.14 -23.52
C ARG A 53 -9.80 20.63 -23.41
N GLU A 54 -10.99 21.01 -23.02
CA GLU A 54 -11.40 22.43 -22.89
C GLU A 54 -11.17 22.99 -21.48
N ARG A 55 -10.53 22.20 -20.59
CA ARG A 55 -10.35 22.54 -19.18
C ARG A 55 -8.87 22.73 -18.83
N ARG A 56 -8.60 23.69 -17.96
CA ARG A 56 -7.31 23.80 -17.30
C ARG A 56 -7.29 22.92 -16.05
N VAL A 57 -6.84 21.67 -16.19
CA VAL A 57 -6.88 20.68 -15.12
C VAL A 57 -5.72 20.90 -14.14
N GLY A 58 -6.03 21.12 -12.86
CA GLY A 58 -5.07 21.29 -11.78
C GLY A 58 -4.67 19.97 -11.12
N LEU A 59 -5.62 19.05 -10.94
CA LEU A 59 -5.36 17.70 -10.43
C LEU A 59 -6.56 16.79 -10.70
N ILE A 60 -6.28 15.56 -11.11
CA ILE A 60 -7.27 14.49 -11.21
C ILE A 60 -7.01 13.50 -10.07
N VAL A 61 -8.02 13.22 -9.25
CA VAL A 61 -7.95 12.21 -8.20
C VAL A 61 -8.80 11.00 -8.58
N ILE A 62 -8.18 9.83 -8.56
CA ILE A 62 -8.82 8.54 -8.83
C ILE A 62 -8.72 7.70 -7.56
N GLU A 63 -9.82 7.03 -7.16
CA GLU A 63 -9.78 6.08 -6.05
C GLU A 63 -9.15 4.76 -6.51
N ALA A 64 -8.23 4.22 -5.70
CA ALA A 64 -7.60 2.92 -5.97
C ALA A 64 -8.62 1.80 -5.85
N THR A 65 -8.93 1.12 -6.95
CA THR A 65 -9.98 0.09 -7.04
C THR A 65 -9.38 -1.25 -7.50
N GLY A 66 -8.31 -1.69 -6.80
CA GLY A 66 -7.70 -3.00 -7.04
C GLY A 66 -6.95 -3.13 -8.37
N GLY A 67 -6.53 -2.02 -8.98
CA GLY A 67 -5.78 -1.98 -10.24
C GLY A 67 -6.61 -1.54 -11.45
N LEU A 68 -7.93 -1.44 -11.32
CA LEU A 68 -8.81 -0.98 -12.41
C LEU A 68 -8.50 0.47 -12.84
N GLU A 69 -7.99 1.26 -11.91
CA GLU A 69 -7.61 2.65 -12.10
C GLU A 69 -6.33 2.84 -12.94
N HIS A 70 -5.47 1.81 -13.03
CA HIS A 70 -4.13 1.96 -13.62
C HIS A 70 -4.17 2.30 -15.12
N ALA A 71 -5.08 1.71 -15.88
CA ALA A 71 -5.19 1.95 -17.32
C ALA A 71 -5.53 3.43 -17.59
N LEU A 72 -6.58 3.94 -16.95
CA LEU A 72 -6.99 5.34 -17.10
C LEU A 72 -5.91 6.30 -16.58
N ALA A 73 -5.35 6.04 -15.38
CA ALA A 73 -4.31 6.88 -14.79
C ALA A 73 -3.07 6.98 -15.69
N SER A 74 -2.70 5.87 -16.36
CA SER A 74 -1.56 5.85 -17.30
C SER A 74 -1.86 6.65 -18.57
N VAL A 75 -3.06 6.55 -19.12
CA VAL A 75 -3.48 7.35 -20.31
C VAL A 75 -3.46 8.84 -19.97
N LEU A 76 -4.03 9.24 -18.84
CA LEU A 76 -4.05 10.64 -18.41
C LEU A 76 -2.63 11.20 -18.20
N LEU A 77 -1.76 10.39 -17.58
CA LEU A 77 -0.36 10.77 -17.35
C LEU A 77 0.43 10.93 -18.66
N GLN A 78 0.22 10.04 -19.64
CA GLN A 78 0.86 10.14 -20.97
C GLN A 78 0.49 11.43 -21.69
N LEU A 79 -0.68 11.98 -21.41
CA LEU A 79 -1.14 13.26 -21.93
C LEU A 79 -0.69 14.46 -21.10
N GLY A 80 0.19 14.25 -20.12
CA GLY A 80 0.73 15.31 -19.27
C GLY A 80 -0.23 15.83 -18.21
N LEU A 81 -1.36 15.15 -17.96
CA LEU A 81 -2.32 15.56 -16.95
C LEU A 81 -1.85 15.15 -15.54
N PRO A 82 -1.98 16.02 -14.53
CA PRO A 82 -1.60 15.68 -13.15
C PRO A 82 -2.62 14.72 -12.54
N VAL A 83 -2.21 13.49 -12.25
CA VAL A 83 -3.07 12.43 -11.70
C VAL A 83 -2.55 12.00 -10.33
N ALA A 84 -3.46 11.78 -9.39
CA ALA A 84 -3.19 11.18 -8.10
C ALA A 84 -4.12 10.00 -7.86
N VAL A 85 -3.54 8.83 -7.52
CA VAL A 85 -4.31 7.65 -7.09
C VAL A 85 -4.32 7.62 -5.57
N VAL A 86 -5.51 7.70 -4.97
CA VAL A 86 -5.68 7.81 -3.52
C VAL A 86 -6.21 6.53 -2.90
N ASN A 87 -5.84 6.31 -1.64
CA ASN A 87 -6.32 5.17 -0.87
C ASN A 87 -7.84 5.31 -0.62
N PRO A 88 -8.66 4.26 -0.87
CA PRO A 88 -10.12 4.26 -0.70
C PRO A 88 -10.54 4.71 0.70
N ARG A 89 -9.78 4.31 1.71
CA ARG A 89 -10.08 4.71 3.07
C ARG A 89 -9.89 6.20 3.29
N ALA A 90 -8.81 6.80 2.77
CA ALA A 90 -8.56 8.23 2.90
C ALA A 90 -9.64 9.04 2.16
N ALA A 91 -10.02 8.58 0.95
CA ALA A 91 -11.13 9.17 0.20
C ALA A 91 -12.45 9.11 0.99
N ARG A 92 -12.79 7.96 1.58
CA ARG A 92 -14.00 7.79 2.37
C ARG A 92 -14.00 8.60 3.67
N GLU A 93 -12.88 8.67 4.37
CA GLU A 93 -12.74 9.52 5.58
C GLU A 93 -12.87 11.00 5.23
N PHE A 94 -12.30 11.43 4.10
CA PHE A 94 -12.47 12.80 3.58
C PHE A 94 -13.93 13.08 3.24
N ALA A 95 -14.60 12.23 2.47
CA ALA A 95 -16.01 12.39 2.11
C ALA A 95 -16.90 12.54 3.37
N ARG A 96 -16.69 11.70 4.38
CA ARG A 96 -17.42 11.78 5.66
C ARG A 96 -17.16 13.08 6.40
N SER A 97 -15.93 13.56 6.42
CA SER A 97 -15.58 14.84 7.06
C SER A 97 -16.24 16.05 6.39
N MET A 98 -16.57 15.91 5.10
CA MET A 98 -17.32 16.90 4.32
C MET A 98 -18.85 16.73 4.40
N GLY A 99 -19.35 15.79 5.23
CA GLY A 99 -20.79 15.57 5.43
C GLY A 99 -21.42 14.59 4.43
N HIS A 100 -20.67 13.98 3.51
CA HIS A 100 -21.16 12.96 2.59
C HIS A 100 -21.31 11.61 3.29
N LEU A 101 -22.48 11.35 3.90
CA LEU A 101 -22.75 10.09 4.60
C LEU A 101 -23.26 8.99 3.65
N ALA A 102 -24.05 9.37 2.64
CA ALA A 102 -24.51 8.44 1.61
C ALA A 102 -23.35 8.01 0.70
N LYS A 103 -23.55 6.86 0.03
CA LYS A 103 -22.61 6.33 -0.95
C LYS A 103 -23.33 6.07 -2.26
N THR A 104 -22.97 6.82 -3.30
CA THR A 104 -23.31 6.60 -4.70
C THR A 104 -22.11 7.01 -5.54
N ASP A 105 -21.95 6.43 -6.71
CA ASP A 105 -20.81 6.72 -7.60
C ASP A 105 -20.72 8.23 -7.91
N ALA A 106 -21.86 8.91 -8.11
CA ALA A 106 -21.91 10.36 -8.33
C ALA A 106 -21.42 11.17 -7.11
N ILE A 107 -21.86 10.80 -5.89
CA ILE A 107 -21.41 11.46 -4.66
C ILE A 107 -19.92 11.20 -4.44
N ASP A 108 -19.45 9.98 -4.69
CA ASP A 108 -18.05 9.60 -4.50
C ASP A 108 -17.16 10.34 -5.53
N ALA A 109 -17.56 10.48 -6.80
CA ALA A 109 -16.85 11.27 -7.80
C ALA A 109 -16.75 12.77 -7.45
N LEU A 110 -17.83 13.38 -6.97
CA LEU A 110 -17.82 14.79 -6.52
C LEU A 110 -16.97 14.98 -5.25
N ALA A 111 -17.02 14.04 -4.31
CA ALA A 111 -16.17 14.06 -3.11
C ALA A 111 -14.69 13.91 -3.47
N LEU A 112 -14.36 13.06 -4.46
CA LEU A 112 -13.00 12.93 -4.99
C LEU A 112 -12.54 14.22 -5.69
N ALA A 113 -13.42 14.94 -6.40
CA ALA A 113 -13.10 16.22 -6.99
C ALA A 113 -12.78 17.29 -5.93
N HIS A 114 -13.56 17.33 -4.84
CA HIS A 114 -13.25 18.19 -3.69
C HIS A 114 -11.93 17.76 -3.01
N TYR A 115 -11.66 16.46 -2.94
CA TYR A 115 -10.39 15.97 -2.42
C TYR A 115 -9.22 16.35 -3.32
N ALA A 116 -9.39 16.34 -4.66
CA ALA A 116 -8.41 16.84 -5.62
C ALA A 116 -8.06 18.31 -5.37
N HIS A 117 -9.06 19.17 -5.22
CA HIS A 117 -8.86 20.57 -4.85
C HIS A 117 -8.05 20.70 -3.54
N THR A 118 -8.43 19.97 -2.50
CA THR A 118 -7.75 20.00 -1.21
C THR A 118 -6.30 19.51 -1.29
N LEU A 119 -6.02 18.45 -2.05
CA LEU A 119 -4.68 17.90 -2.24
C LEU A 119 -3.78 18.84 -3.05
N ALA A 120 -4.31 19.50 -4.08
CA ALA A 120 -3.59 20.43 -4.91
C ALA A 120 -3.08 21.65 -4.13
N HIS A 121 -3.74 22.03 -3.04
CA HIS A 121 -3.35 23.16 -2.18
C HIS A 121 -2.48 22.75 -0.98
N LYS A 122 -2.07 21.48 -0.88
CA LYS A 122 -1.11 21.05 0.15
C LYS A 122 0.33 21.42 -0.24
N ALA A 123 1.11 21.85 0.75
CA ALA A 123 2.50 22.27 0.57
C ALA A 123 3.50 21.21 0.04
N ASN A 124 3.06 19.96 -0.18
CA ASN A 124 3.93 18.87 -0.63
C ASN A 124 3.20 17.96 -1.64
N GLN A 125 2.95 18.46 -2.84
CA GLN A 125 2.20 17.77 -3.91
C GLN A 125 2.99 16.60 -4.54
N ALA A 126 4.31 16.71 -4.63
CA ALA A 126 5.16 15.76 -5.38
C ALA A 126 5.05 14.28 -4.90
N GLY A 127 4.63 14.06 -3.65
CA GLY A 127 4.47 12.70 -3.11
C GLY A 127 3.06 12.10 -3.29
N VAL A 128 2.16 12.79 -3.98
CA VAL A 128 0.76 12.38 -4.19
C VAL A 128 0.51 11.96 -5.64
N LEU A 129 1.33 12.46 -6.58
CA LEU A 129 1.17 12.19 -8.00
C LEU A 129 1.40 10.70 -8.32
N PHE A 130 0.57 10.18 -9.20
CA PHE A 130 0.67 8.83 -9.71
C PHE A 130 1.95 8.67 -10.55
N SER A 131 2.63 7.57 -10.32
CA SER A 131 3.74 7.11 -11.16
C SER A 131 3.47 5.67 -11.57
N PRO A 132 3.56 5.33 -12.85
CA PRO A 132 3.37 3.97 -13.32
C PRO A 132 4.33 3.02 -12.63
N VAL A 133 3.81 1.88 -12.22
CA VAL A 133 4.64 0.82 -11.65
C VAL A 133 5.38 0.13 -12.80
N PRO A 134 6.72 -0.01 -12.77
CA PRO A 134 7.45 -0.75 -13.78
C PRO A 134 6.93 -2.20 -13.91
N ALA A 135 6.85 -2.74 -15.12
CA ALA A 135 6.27 -4.06 -15.40
C ALA A 135 6.89 -5.20 -14.55
N HIS A 136 8.21 -5.16 -14.34
CA HIS A 136 8.89 -6.15 -13.50
C HIS A 136 8.49 -6.02 -12.01
N LEU A 137 8.18 -4.84 -11.52
CA LEU A 137 7.72 -4.63 -10.15
C LEU A 137 6.25 -5.05 -10.02
N GLU A 138 5.41 -4.76 -11.02
CA GLU A 138 4.02 -5.20 -11.08
C GLU A 138 3.92 -6.74 -11.09
N ALA A 139 4.75 -7.42 -11.89
CA ALA A 139 4.85 -8.87 -11.90
C ALA A 139 5.21 -9.44 -10.52
N LEU A 140 6.19 -8.84 -9.83
CA LEU A 140 6.55 -9.25 -8.48
C LEU A 140 5.40 -9.03 -7.48
N GLN A 141 4.70 -7.92 -7.58
CA GLN A 141 3.51 -7.65 -6.76
C GLN A 141 2.43 -8.72 -6.96
N ALA A 142 2.15 -9.09 -8.20
CA ALA A 142 1.18 -10.13 -8.54
C ALA A 142 1.57 -11.50 -7.96
N MET A 143 2.84 -11.90 -8.08
CA MET A 143 3.36 -13.15 -7.51
C MET A 143 3.25 -13.18 -5.98
N VAL A 144 3.64 -12.11 -5.30
CA VAL A 144 3.57 -12.00 -3.83
C VAL A 144 2.11 -12.03 -3.35
N LEU A 145 1.21 -11.34 -4.03
CA LEU A 145 -0.22 -11.37 -3.73
C LEU A 145 -0.81 -12.76 -3.93
N ARG A 146 -0.49 -13.42 -5.05
CA ARG A 146 -0.97 -14.78 -5.32
C ARG A 146 -0.46 -15.77 -4.29
N ARG A 147 0.81 -15.69 -3.94
CA ARG A 147 1.39 -16.51 -2.88
C ARG A 147 0.64 -16.31 -1.55
N LYS A 148 0.34 -15.07 -1.17
CA LYS A 148 -0.43 -14.77 0.04
C LYS A 148 -1.81 -15.42 -0.02
N GLN A 149 -2.54 -15.32 -1.12
CA GLN A 149 -3.85 -15.96 -1.30
C GLN A 149 -3.77 -17.47 -1.09
N LEU A 150 -2.79 -18.15 -1.69
CA LEU A 150 -2.59 -19.59 -1.52
C LEU A 150 -2.25 -19.96 -0.07
N MET A 151 -1.45 -19.15 0.62
CA MET A 151 -1.14 -19.34 2.04
C MET A 151 -2.39 -19.18 2.92
N ASP A 152 -3.25 -18.20 2.63
CA ASP A 152 -4.49 -17.98 3.35
C ASP A 152 -5.47 -19.18 3.14
N MET A 153 -5.59 -19.67 1.89
CA MET A 153 -6.37 -20.89 1.57
C MET A 153 -5.83 -22.11 2.30
N ARG A 154 -4.51 -22.32 2.30
CA ARG A 154 -3.86 -23.42 3.01
C ARG A 154 -4.13 -23.36 4.52
N THR A 155 -4.06 -22.18 5.09
CA THR A 155 -4.35 -21.97 6.52
C THR A 155 -5.79 -22.30 6.83
N ALA A 156 -6.75 -21.88 5.98
CA ALA A 156 -8.16 -22.21 6.13
C ALA A 156 -8.41 -23.72 6.07
N GLU A 157 -7.81 -24.43 5.10
CA GLU A 157 -7.91 -25.90 5.01
C GLU A 157 -7.24 -26.61 6.18
N THR A 158 -6.09 -26.12 6.63
CA THR A 158 -5.40 -26.68 7.81
C THR A 158 -6.28 -26.56 9.07
N ASN A 159 -6.97 -25.45 9.25
CA ASN A 159 -7.90 -25.26 10.37
C ASN A 159 -9.11 -26.21 10.29
N ARG A 160 -9.59 -26.55 9.06
CA ARG A 160 -10.69 -27.51 8.84
C ARG A 160 -10.29 -28.95 9.13
N ARG A 161 -8.99 -29.27 9.16
CA ARG A 161 -8.48 -30.63 9.35
C ARG A 161 -8.87 -31.25 10.69
N GLY A 162 -9.23 -30.42 11.68
CA GLY A 162 -9.69 -30.82 13.01
C GLY A 162 -11.21 -30.76 13.16
N GLY A 163 -11.69 -31.10 14.37
CA GLY A 163 -13.11 -30.99 14.74
C GLY A 163 -14.05 -31.88 13.91
N PRO A 164 -15.27 -31.40 13.60
CA PRO A 164 -16.28 -32.16 12.89
C PRO A 164 -15.89 -32.63 11.48
N MET A 165 -14.97 -31.91 10.82
CA MET A 165 -14.50 -32.20 9.47
C MET A 165 -13.46 -33.31 9.40
N ARG A 166 -13.09 -33.92 10.53
CA ARG A 166 -12.06 -34.99 10.61
C ARG A 166 -12.39 -36.20 9.72
N VAL A 167 -13.68 -36.50 9.48
CA VAL A 167 -14.15 -37.59 8.56
C VAL A 167 -13.70 -37.32 7.12
N LEU A 168 -13.55 -36.05 6.70
CA LEU A 168 -13.15 -35.62 5.36
C LEU A 168 -11.65 -35.34 5.24
N ARG A 169 -10.85 -35.76 6.21
CA ARG A 169 -9.42 -35.47 6.30
C ARG A 169 -8.64 -35.78 5.02
N LYS A 170 -8.95 -36.92 4.37
CA LYS A 170 -8.29 -37.32 3.10
C LYS A 170 -8.49 -36.27 1.99
N SER A 171 -9.72 -35.75 1.85
CA SER A 171 -10.05 -34.70 0.89
C SER A 171 -9.34 -33.40 1.21
N ILE A 172 -9.34 -32.99 2.49
CA ILE A 172 -8.66 -31.78 2.96
C ILE A 172 -7.14 -31.87 2.72
N ASP A 173 -6.55 -33.01 3.04
CA ASP A 173 -5.10 -33.24 2.84
C ASP A 173 -4.73 -33.20 1.35
N ALA A 174 -5.58 -33.66 0.43
CA ALA A 174 -5.36 -33.56 -1.01
C ALA A 174 -5.33 -32.09 -1.48
N VAL A 175 -6.26 -31.26 -0.99
CA VAL A 175 -6.26 -29.82 -1.28
C VAL A 175 -5.01 -29.14 -0.72
N ILE A 176 -4.64 -29.42 0.54
CA ILE A 176 -3.41 -28.88 1.17
C ILE A 176 -2.18 -29.26 0.35
N LYS A 177 -2.09 -30.50 -0.12
CA LYS A 177 -0.98 -30.97 -0.97
C LYS A 177 -0.88 -30.16 -2.27
N THR A 178 -2.01 -29.91 -2.91
CA THR A 178 -2.07 -29.09 -4.14
C THR A 178 -1.63 -27.65 -3.87
N LEU A 179 -2.14 -27.05 -2.80
CA LEU A 179 -1.77 -25.69 -2.39
C LEU A 179 -0.27 -25.57 -2.09
N ASN A 180 0.32 -26.55 -1.39
CA ASN A 180 1.76 -26.57 -1.14
C ASN A 180 2.56 -26.59 -2.45
N LYS A 181 2.18 -27.46 -3.41
CA LYS A 181 2.83 -27.53 -4.73
C LYS A 181 2.80 -26.20 -5.46
N GLN A 182 1.67 -25.50 -5.40
CA GLN A 182 1.52 -24.17 -6.04
C GLN A 182 2.35 -23.10 -5.32
N ILE A 183 2.42 -23.13 -3.99
CA ILE A 183 3.25 -22.22 -3.20
C ILE A 183 4.73 -22.44 -3.51
N ASP A 184 5.19 -23.70 -3.54
CA ASP A 184 6.58 -24.05 -3.84
C ASP A 184 7.00 -23.61 -5.25
N ALA A 185 6.08 -23.70 -6.24
CA ALA A 185 6.31 -23.19 -7.59
C ALA A 185 6.48 -21.67 -7.60
N LEU A 186 5.55 -20.94 -6.96
CA LEU A 186 5.65 -19.48 -6.85
C LEU A 186 6.89 -19.04 -6.07
N ASP A 187 7.33 -19.78 -5.06
CA ASP A 187 8.56 -19.47 -4.32
C ASP A 187 9.80 -19.52 -5.23
N LYS A 188 9.82 -20.47 -6.17
CA LYS A 188 10.89 -20.56 -7.19
C LYS A 188 10.81 -19.40 -8.19
N ASP A 189 9.60 -19.08 -8.68
CA ASP A 189 9.40 -17.99 -9.62
C ASP A 189 9.76 -16.64 -9.00
N ILE A 190 9.38 -16.39 -7.74
CA ILE A 190 9.76 -15.20 -6.97
C ILE A 190 11.28 -15.11 -6.83
N GLY A 191 11.95 -16.22 -6.47
CA GLY A 191 13.40 -16.25 -6.35
C GLY A 191 14.11 -15.92 -7.65
N ALA A 192 13.68 -16.53 -8.77
CA ALA A 192 14.22 -16.25 -10.09
C ALA A 192 13.98 -14.77 -10.51
N HIS A 193 12.81 -14.24 -10.23
CA HIS A 193 12.49 -12.86 -10.54
C HIS A 193 13.29 -11.84 -9.72
N LEU A 194 13.56 -12.12 -8.43
CA LEU A 194 14.44 -11.32 -7.59
C LEU A 194 15.88 -11.32 -8.11
N GLU A 195 16.42 -12.51 -8.45
CA GLU A 195 17.76 -12.62 -9.03
C GLU A 195 17.90 -11.90 -10.36
N GLN A 196 16.85 -11.91 -11.19
CA GLN A 196 16.86 -11.24 -12.49
C GLN A 196 16.77 -9.71 -12.41
N HIS A 197 15.89 -9.19 -11.55
CA HIS A 197 15.52 -7.76 -11.58
C HIS A 197 15.93 -6.98 -10.32
N PHE A 198 16.22 -7.65 -9.19
CA PHE A 198 16.47 -7.02 -7.90
C PHE A 198 17.71 -7.60 -7.18
N LYS A 199 18.63 -8.22 -7.93
CA LYS A 199 19.80 -8.94 -7.45
C LYS A 199 20.60 -8.22 -6.37
N GLU A 200 20.87 -6.94 -6.58
CA GLU A 200 21.65 -6.13 -5.66
C GLU A 200 20.97 -5.93 -4.30
N LEU A 201 19.64 -5.76 -4.28
CA LEU A 201 18.86 -5.64 -3.06
C LEU A 201 18.71 -6.97 -2.35
N ASP A 202 18.46 -8.04 -3.10
CA ASP A 202 18.29 -9.38 -2.56
C ASP A 202 19.58 -9.85 -1.87
N LYS A 203 20.72 -9.73 -2.52
CA LYS A 203 22.04 -10.04 -1.93
C LYS A 203 22.34 -9.24 -0.68
N ARG A 204 22.01 -7.94 -0.65
CA ARG A 204 22.23 -7.12 0.56
C ARG A 204 21.42 -7.59 1.75
N PHE A 205 20.21 -8.11 1.52
CA PHE A 205 19.33 -8.55 2.59
C PHE A 205 19.54 -10.00 3.01
N GLU A 206 20.17 -10.82 2.18
CA GLU A 206 20.42 -12.25 2.42
C GLU A 206 21.20 -12.53 3.71
N ASP A 207 22.16 -11.68 4.04
CA ASP A 207 22.99 -11.84 5.25
C ASP A 207 22.22 -11.52 6.55
N ILE A 208 21.05 -10.92 6.46
CA ILE A 208 20.24 -10.59 7.64
C ILE A 208 19.50 -11.83 8.11
N LYS A 209 20.01 -12.51 9.13
CA LYS A 209 19.34 -13.67 9.71
C LYS A 209 17.89 -13.35 10.08
N GLY A 210 16.96 -14.05 9.44
CA GLY A 210 15.52 -13.84 9.55
C GLY A 210 14.87 -13.23 8.32
N ILE A 211 15.61 -12.62 7.41
CA ILE A 211 15.13 -12.18 6.11
C ILE A 211 15.37 -13.31 5.11
N GLY A 212 14.31 -13.81 4.52
CA GLY A 212 14.37 -14.77 3.41
C GLY A 212 13.81 -14.16 2.13
N PRO A 213 13.89 -14.86 0.99
CA PRO A 213 13.48 -14.36 -0.32
C PRO A 213 12.04 -13.82 -0.34
N ASN A 214 11.11 -14.49 0.34
CA ASN A 214 9.71 -14.05 0.42
C ASN A 214 9.52 -12.75 1.21
N THR A 215 10.35 -12.50 2.22
CA THR A 215 10.32 -11.22 2.94
C THR A 215 10.95 -10.13 2.12
N CYS A 216 12.07 -10.41 1.44
CA CYS A 216 12.70 -9.51 0.48
C CYS A 216 11.70 -9.13 -0.61
N ALA A 217 11.07 -10.11 -1.26
CA ALA A 217 10.05 -9.90 -2.30
C ALA A 217 8.91 -9.00 -1.82
N ALA A 218 8.35 -9.27 -0.63
CA ALA A 218 7.25 -8.47 -0.09
C ALA A 218 7.67 -7.01 0.19
N VAL A 219 8.89 -6.80 0.69
CA VAL A 219 9.42 -5.45 0.96
C VAL A 219 9.71 -4.73 -0.35
N VAL A 220 10.38 -5.35 -1.31
CA VAL A 220 10.72 -4.77 -2.61
C VAL A 220 9.44 -4.44 -3.41
N ALA A 221 8.51 -5.40 -3.49
CA ALA A 221 7.28 -5.24 -4.26
C ALA A 221 6.36 -4.14 -3.71
N PHE A 222 6.27 -4.01 -2.41
CA PHE A 222 5.29 -3.12 -1.77
C PHE A 222 5.91 -1.94 -1.01
N MET A 223 7.21 -1.68 -1.18
CA MET A 223 7.89 -0.49 -0.66
C MET A 223 8.89 0.08 -1.69
N PRO A 224 8.42 0.56 -2.85
CA PRO A 224 9.29 1.15 -3.86
C PRO A 224 10.06 2.38 -3.32
N GLU A 225 9.58 3.00 -2.25
CA GLU A 225 10.22 4.14 -1.58
C GLU A 225 11.36 3.72 -0.63
N LEU A 226 11.63 2.41 -0.50
CA LEU A 226 12.67 1.88 0.40
C LEU A 226 14.04 2.49 0.05
N GLY A 227 14.74 2.98 1.06
CA GLY A 227 15.99 3.72 0.86
C GLY A 227 15.83 5.20 0.55
N GLN A 228 14.69 5.64 0.01
CA GLN A 228 14.45 7.02 -0.39
C GLN A 228 13.79 7.86 0.72
N ILE A 229 13.11 7.22 1.66
CA ILE A 229 12.37 7.89 2.73
C ILE A 229 13.07 7.80 4.08
N LYS A 230 12.79 8.76 4.98
CA LYS A 230 13.26 8.71 6.37
C LYS A 230 12.59 7.55 7.13
N GLY A 231 13.32 6.88 8.04
CA GLY A 231 12.86 5.69 8.75
C GLY A 231 11.51 5.83 9.48
N GLY A 232 11.20 7.00 10.03
CA GLY A 232 9.90 7.26 10.65
C GLY A 232 8.73 7.28 9.65
N ARG A 233 8.94 7.75 8.42
CA ARG A 233 7.93 7.67 7.34
C ARG A 233 7.75 6.23 6.85
N ALA A 234 8.83 5.46 6.71
CA ALA A 234 8.75 4.04 6.36
C ALA A 234 7.88 3.27 7.36
N ALA A 235 8.09 3.49 8.65
CA ALA A 235 7.30 2.85 9.69
C ALA A 235 5.80 3.22 9.65
N LYS A 236 5.47 4.47 9.33
CA LYS A 236 4.07 4.90 9.13
C LYS A 236 3.44 4.21 7.93
N LEU A 237 4.15 4.14 6.78
CA LEU A 237 3.65 3.48 5.57
C LEU A 237 3.33 2.00 5.78
N VAL A 238 4.12 1.31 6.60
CA VAL A 238 3.90 -0.11 6.91
C VAL A 238 2.89 -0.31 8.06
N GLY A 239 2.59 0.74 8.81
CA GLY A 239 1.72 0.65 10.00
C GLY A 239 2.42 0.03 11.21
N LEU A 240 3.74 0.25 11.34
CA LEU A 240 4.57 -0.16 12.48
C LEU A 240 4.92 1.01 13.41
N ALA A 241 4.64 2.25 13.01
CA ALA A 241 4.80 3.40 13.89
C ALA A 241 3.72 3.41 14.97
N PRO A 242 4.07 3.56 16.25
CA PRO A 242 3.09 3.71 17.30
C PRO A 242 2.38 5.06 17.15
N LEU A 243 1.05 5.02 17.08
CA LEU A 243 0.20 6.21 17.03
C LEU A 243 -0.14 6.62 18.47
N ASN A 244 0.02 7.90 18.78
CA ASN A 244 -0.42 8.47 20.05
C ASN A 244 -1.95 8.53 20.06
N ASN A 245 -2.53 8.28 21.21
CA ASN A 245 -3.95 8.44 21.50
C ASN A 245 -4.08 9.26 22.81
N ASP A 246 -3.55 10.47 22.77
CA ASP A 246 -3.51 11.37 23.91
C ASP A 246 -4.58 12.45 23.72
N SER A 247 -5.35 12.76 24.77
CA SER A 247 -6.31 13.86 24.77
C SER A 247 -6.29 14.57 26.13
N GLY A 248 -6.00 15.87 26.12
CA GLY A 248 -5.86 16.64 27.34
C GLY A 248 -4.82 16.04 28.29
N THR A 249 -5.22 15.74 29.52
CA THR A 249 -4.36 15.10 30.53
C THR A 249 -4.27 13.58 30.38
N LEU A 250 -5.16 12.96 29.58
CA LEU A 250 -5.21 11.51 29.40
C LEU A 250 -4.14 11.06 28.40
N ARG A 251 -3.22 10.21 28.84
CA ARG A 251 -2.26 9.52 28.00
C ARG A 251 -2.76 8.13 27.66
N GLY A 252 -3.32 7.96 26.45
CA GLY A 252 -3.84 6.68 25.95
C GLY A 252 -2.76 5.68 25.60
N LYS A 253 -3.16 4.40 25.47
CA LYS A 253 -2.25 3.34 24.96
C LYS A 253 -1.93 3.59 23.50
N ARG A 254 -0.64 3.61 23.18
CA ARG A 254 -0.19 3.68 21.78
C ARG A 254 -0.48 2.37 21.06
N SER A 255 -1.03 2.46 19.86
CA SER A 255 -1.30 1.33 19.00
C SER A 255 -0.63 1.49 17.63
N THR A 256 -0.33 0.37 16.98
CA THR A 256 0.11 0.34 15.60
C THR A 256 -1.07 -0.02 14.73
N TRP A 257 -1.29 0.73 13.63
CA TRP A 257 -2.49 0.56 12.84
C TRP A 257 -2.35 1.08 11.40
N GLY A 258 -3.16 0.54 10.47
CA GLY A 258 -3.17 0.95 9.07
C GLY A 258 -1.95 0.47 8.30
N GLY A 259 -1.60 1.16 7.24
CA GLY A 259 -0.44 0.91 6.41
C GLY A 259 -0.49 -0.38 5.58
N ARG A 260 0.63 -0.71 4.96
CA ARG A 260 0.80 -1.84 4.02
C ARG A 260 0.89 -3.17 4.79
N SER A 261 -0.26 -3.83 4.96
CA SER A 261 -0.39 -5.05 5.77
C SER A 261 0.47 -6.21 5.27
N ILE A 262 0.69 -6.33 3.96
CA ILE A 262 1.53 -7.37 3.34
C ILE A 262 2.97 -7.27 3.86
N VAL A 263 3.56 -6.08 3.79
CA VAL A 263 4.91 -5.81 4.29
C VAL A 263 4.99 -6.03 5.80
N ARG A 264 4.01 -5.53 6.55
CA ARG A 264 3.96 -5.71 8.01
C ARG A 264 3.92 -7.18 8.40
N SER A 265 3.10 -7.99 7.71
CA SER A 265 2.99 -9.43 7.98
C SER A 265 4.29 -10.16 7.63
N ALA A 266 4.92 -9.84 6.49
CA ALA A 266 6.21 -10.42 6.10
C ALA A 266 7.30 -10.08 7.12
N LEU A 267 7.40 -8.82 7.55
CA LEU A 267 8.35 -8.39 8.58
C LEU A 267 8.08 -9.03 9.94
N TYR A 268 6.81 -9.24 10.32
CA TYR A 268 6.48 -9.93 11.56
C TYR A 268 6.96 -11.38 11.53
N MET A 269 6.75 -12.12 10.44
CA MET A 269 7.24 -13.49 10.28
C MET A 269 8.77 -13.55 10.27
N ALA A 270 9.42 -12.64 9.56
CA ALA A 270 10.87 -12.48 9.57
C ALA A 270 11.41 -12.23 11.00
N THR A 271 10.71 -11.40 11.76
CA THR A 271 11.07 -11.07 13.14
C THR A 271 11.02 -12.30 14.07
N LEU A 272 10.08 -13.23 13.88
CA LEU A 272 10.01 -14.47 14.68
C LEU A 272 11.27 -15.33 14.52
N SER A 273 11.89 -15.31 13.34
CA SER A 273 13.20 -15.94 13.10
C SER A 273 14.35 -15.06 13.61
N ALA A 274 14.29 -13.75 13.34
CA ALA A 274 15.37 -12.82 13.71
C ALA A 274 15.60 -12.72 15.23
N VAL A 275 14.57 -12.79 16.07
CA VAL A 275 14.73 -12.78 17.54
C VAL A 275 15.49 -14.02 18.08
N ARG A 276 15.58 -15.06 17.28
CA ARG A 276 16.34 -16.29 17.62
C ARG A 276 17.76 -16.26 17.08
N PHE A 277 17.92 -15.82 15.83
CA PHE A 277 19.14 -16.05 15.05
C PHE A 277 19.92 -14.76 14.71
N ASN A 278 19.30 -13.57 14.79
CA ASN A 278 19.98 -12.31 14.55
C ASN A 278 20.41 -11.68 15.88
N PRO A 279 21.72 -11.52 16.15
CA PRO A 279 22.21 -11.06 17.45
C PRO A 279 21.70 -9.68 17.82
N VAL A 280 21.61 -8.75 16.86
CA VAL A 280 21.12 -7.37 17.06
C VAL A 280 19.64 -7.35 17.48
N ILE A 281 18.81 -8.11 16.76
CA ILE A 281 17.37 -8.17 17.03
C ILE A 281 17.10 -8.95 18.32
N LYS A 282 17.86 -10.02 18.58
CA LYS A 282 17.75 -10.81 19.83
C LYS A 282 18.03 -9.96 21.06
N VAL A 283 19.15 -9.23 21.09
CA VAL A 283 19.51 -8.34 22.19
C VAL A 283 18.43 -7.27 22.41
N PHE A 284 17.95 -6.65 21.34
CA PHE A 284 16.87 -5.66 21.43
C PHE A 284 15.58 -6.25 21.99
N TYR A 285 15.18 -7.45 21.51
CA TYR A 285 14.01 -8.17 22.02
C TYR A 285 14.09 -8.47 23.49
N LEU A 286 15.21 -9.07 23.95
CA LEU A 286 15.43 -9.42 25.36
C LEU A 286 15.41 -8.17 26.26
N ARG A 287 16.01 -7.08 25.82
CA ARG A 287 15.97 -5.78 26.53
C ARG A 287 14.52 -5.30 26.73
N LEU A 288 13.67 -5.41 25.71
CA LEU A 288 12.27 -5.01 25.82
C LEU A 288 11.48 -5.91 26.78
N LEU A 289 11.75 -7.22 26.80
CA LEU A 289 11.13 -8.15 27.74
C LEU A 289 11.57 -7.84 29.17
N ALA A 290 12.87 -7.60 29.39
CA ALA A 290 13.40 -7.21 30.69
C ALA A 290 12.79 -5.88 31.21
N ALA A 291 12.45 -4.98 30.29
CA ALA A 291 11.71 -3.75 30.60
C ALA A 291 10.19 -3.96 30.78
N GLY A 292 9.71 -5.21 30.93
CA GLY A 292 8.32 -5.55 31.19
C GLY A 292 7.37 -5.40 29.98
N LYS A 293 7.88 -5.27 28.75
CA LYS A 293 7.01 -5.16 27.58
C LYS A 293 6.39 -6.52 27.23
N PRO A 294 5.07 -6.59 26.91
CA PRO A 294 4.45 -7.82 26.43
C PRO A 294 5.14 -8.36 25.16
N LYS A 295 5.25 -9.69 25.05
CA LYS A 295 5.92 -10.36 23.93
C LYS A 295 5.51 -9.83 22.53
N LYS A 296 4.22 -9.65 22.31
CA LYS A 296 3.68 -9.16 21.03
C LYS A 296 4.11 -7.70 20.75
N VAL A 297 4.16 -6.87 21.77
CA VAL A 297 4.65 -5.48 21.65
C VAL A 297 6.14 -5.46 21.33
N ALA A 298 6.93 -6.30 22.04
CA ALA A 298 8.36 -6.43 21.79
C ALA A 298 8.65 -6.92 20.35
N LEU A 299 7.90 -7.92 19.84
CA LEU A 299 8.00 -8.38 18.44
C LEU A 299 7.66 -7.28 17.44
N THR A 300 6.60 -6.50 17.68
CA THR A 300 6.24 -5.37 16.81
C THR A 300 7.35 -4.31 16.77
N ALA A 301 7.95 -4.01 17.93
CA ALA A 301 9.09 -3.09 18.00
C ALA A 301 10.33 -3.65 17.26
N CYS A 302 10.57 -4.97 17.33
CA CYS A 302 11.61 -5.62 16.56
C CYS A 302 11.34 -5.56 15.05
N SER A 303 10.09 -5.76 14.61
CA SER A 303 9.70 -5.58 13.19
C SER A 303 9.94 -4.15 12.71
N HIS A 304 9.65 -3.16 13.55
CA HIS A 304 9.96 -1.76 13.27
C HIS A 304 11.47 -1.52 13.14
N LYS A 305 12.29 -2.06 14.07
CA LYS A 305 13.75 -1.97 14.01
C LYS A 305 14.29 -2.64 12.73
N LEU A 306 13.79 -3.82 12.39
CA LEU A 306 14.17 -4.55 11.19
C LEU A 306 13.87 -3.74 9.92
N LEU A 307 12.68 -3.14 9.82
CA LEU A 307 12.33 -2.24 8.72
C LEU A 307 13.30 -1.04 8.60
N ARG A 308 13.67 -0.44 9.72
CA ARG A 308 14.63 0.68 9.72
C ARG A 308 16.01 0.25 9.22
N ILE A 309 16.45 -0.94 9.58
CA ILE A 309 17.70 -1.53 9.10
C ILE A 309 17.63 -1.72 7.58
N LEU A 310 16.60 -2.38 7.06
CA LEU A 310 16.41 -2.59 5.63
C LEU A 310 16.39 -1.26 4.85
N ASN A 311 15.69 -0.25 5.38
CA ASN A 311 15.64 1.08 4.76
C ASN A 311 17.00 1.81 4.80
N ALA A 312 17.79 1.62 5.85
CA ALA A 312 19.13 2.20 5.96
C ALA A 312 20.11 1.53 4.97
N MET A 313 20.08 0.19 4.88
CA MET A 313 20.90 -0.56 3.94
C MET A 313 20.54 -0.26 2.48
N ALA A 314 19.24 -0.17 2.15
CA ALA A 314 18.80 0.22 0.82
C ALA A 314 19.28 1.64 0.45
N ARG A 315 19.33 2.56 1.43
CA ARG A 315 19.80 3.94 1.22
C ARG A 315 21.33 4.05 1.06
N SER A 316 22.07 3.35 1.94
CA SER A 316 23.55 3.46 1.95
C SER A 316 24.21 2.59 0.88
N GLY A 317 23.52 1.58 0.36
CA GLY A 317 24.11 0.57 -0.50
C GLY A 317 25.03 -0.42 0.21
N GLN A 318 25.20 -0.29 1.54
CA GLN A 318 26.10 -1.13 2.32
C GLN A 318 25.50 -2.49 2.66
N ALA A 319 26.35 -3.52 2.73
CA ALA A 319 25.98 -4.83 3.22
C ALA A 319 25.63 -4.83 4.72
N TRP A 320 25.01 -5.88 5.19
CA TRP A 320 24.68 -6.05 6.59
C TRP A 320 25.94 -6.00 7.47
N ASN A 321 25.97 -5.09 8.44
CA ASN A 321 26.99 -5.01 9.47
C ASN A 321 26.31 -4.83 10.84
N PRO A 322 26.46 -5.81 11.77
CA PRO A 322 25.86 -5.73 13.10
C PRO A 322 26.33 -4.54 13.93
N GLU A 323 27.57 -4.09 13.76
CA GLU A 323 28.15 -2.94 14.50
C GLU A 323 27.52 -1.63 14.07
N ILE A 324 27.33 -1.42 12.76
CA ILE A 324 26.73 -0.20 12.21
C ILE A 324 25.22 -0.21 12.43
N HIS A 325 24.56 -1.32 12.09
CA HIS A 325 23.09 -1.39 12.09
C HIS A 325 22.50 -1.78 13.45
N GLY A 326 23.35 -2.22 14.39
CA GLY A 326 22.96 -2.56 15.76
C GLY A 326 22.55 -1.33 16.59
N PHE A 327 23.21 -0.20 16.36
CA PHE A 327 23.04 1.04 17.14
C PHE A 327 21.98 2.01 16.57
N THR A 328 21.46 1.78 15.39
CA THR A 328 20.35 2.60 14.82
C THR A 328 19.04 2.25 15.49
N ALA A 329 18.87 2.67 16.74
CA ALA A 329 17.64 2.53 17.50
C ALA A 329 16.73 3.75 17.31
#